data_87256b2d6d4ec8164d04ec191eb01767
#
_entry.id   87256b2d6d4ec8164d04ec191eb01767
#
_cell.length_a   1.000
_cell.length_b   1.000
_cell.length_c   1.000
_cell.angle_alpha   90.00
_cell.angle_beta   90.00
_cell.angle_gamma   90.00
#
_symmetry.space_group_name_H-M   'P 1'
#
loop_
_entity.id
_entity.type
_entity.pdbx_description
1 polymer ?
#
loop_
_entity_poly.entity_id
_entity_poly.type
_entity_poly.pdbx_seq_one_letter_code
_entity_poly.pdbx_strand_id
1 'polypeptide(L)'
;MLTPDKVGYEVGSALSVKHPFEVEEIEFFIISNSIRNVELQVAIYSDSAFTEVLGHPIVVDIPEGNRQRIVATPTERTLLQSGDYIVAITFAHCDEETQQQWTNSDQWDSQKRYMMATQQSLQFPLYLKAGQIRSNPDDAFEKSPTNIGLKVKGNRLD
;
A
#
# COMPACT_ATOMS: atom_id res chain seq x y z
N MET A 1 -9.50 2.04 -5.57
CA MET A 1 -10.05 0.67 -5.42
C MET A 1 -9.13 -0.32 -6.08
N LEU A 2 -8.78 -1.39 -5.38
CA LEU A 2 -7.97 -2.47 -5.90
C LEU A 2 -8.82 -3.73 -6.04
N THR A 3 -8.72 -4.37 -7.18
CA THR A 3 -9.36 -5.65 -7.49
C THR A 3 -8.32 -6.77 -7.50
N PRO A 4 -8.72 -8.06 -7.44
CA PRO A 4 -7.76 -9.16 -7.32
C PRO A 4 -6.71 -9.26 -8.43
N ASP A 5 -6.96 -8.65 -9.59
CA ASP A 5 -5.98 -8.59 -10.69
C ASP A 5 -4.88 -7.54 -10.46
N LYS A 6 -4.97 -6.76 -9.37
CA LYS A 6 -4.02 -5.69 -9.04
C LYS A 6 -2.91 -6.12 -8.07
N VAL A 7 -2.74 -7.41 -7.84
CA VAL A 7 -1.60 -7.91 -7.06
C VAL A 7 -0.29 -7.44 -7.71
N GLY A 8 0.60 -6.88 -6.92
CA GLY A 8 1.82 -6.22 -7.37
C GLY A 8 1.72 -4.69 -7.44
N TYR A 9 0.51 -4.14 -7.40
CA TYR A 9 0.29 -2.70 -7.42
C TYR A 9 0.79 -2.07 -6.13
N GLU A 10 1.41 -0.91 -6.26
CA GLU A 10 1.98 -0.20 -5.11
C GLU A 10 1.53 1.26 -5.13
N VAL A 11 1.07 1.74 -3.98
CA VAL A 11 0.67 3.15 -3.79
C VAL A 11 1.44 3.73 -2.62
N GLY A 12 1.87 4.95 -2.75
CA GLY A 12 2.69 5.56 -1.71
C GLY A 12 2.53 7.06 -1.60
N SER A 13 3.23 7.61 -0.64
CA SER A 13 3.27 9.04 -0.35
C SER A 13 4.71 9.45 -0.09
N ALA A 14 5.05 10.67 -0.53
CA ALA A 14 6.32 11.26 -0.18
C ALA A 14 6.32 11.64 1.32
N LEU A 15 7.44 11.37 1.97
CA LEU A 15 7.66 11.71 3.38
C LEU A 15 8.94 12.53 3.48
N SER A 16 8.84 13.74 4.02
CA SER A 16 10.01 14.59 4.27
C SER A 16 10.34 14.58 5.76
N VAL A 17 11.54 14.17 6.08
CA VAL A 17 12.03 14.07 7.46
C VAL A 17 13.07 15.16 7.68
N LYS A 18 12.84 16.04 8.67
CA LYS A 18 13.73 17.18 8.95
C LYS A 18 14.77 16.86 10.02
N HIS A 19 14.45 15.95 10.92
CA HIS A 19 15.32 15.56 12.02
C HIS A 19 15.39 14.05 12.09
N PRO A 20 16.48 13.43 12.55
CA PRO A 20 16.53 11.99 12.74
C PRO A 20 15.33 11.49 13.53
N PHE A 21 14.76 10.38 13.10
CA PHE A 21 13.47 9.91 13.58
C PHE A 21 13.46 8.39 13.65
N GLU A 22 12.92 7.84 14.74
CA GLU A 22 12.69 6.41 14.88
C GLU A 22 11.24 6.08 14.58
N VAL A 23 10.99 5.22 13.60
CA VAL A 23 9.65 4.81 13.22
C VAL A 23 9.15 3.76 14.20
N GLU A 24 8.03 4.02 14.86
CA GLU A 24 7.35 3.07 15.74
C GLU A 24 6.21 2.34 15.03
N GLU A 25 5.44 3.07 14.21
CA GLU A 25 4.33 2.49 13.46
C GLU A 25 4.00 3.29 12.22
N ILE A 26 3.38 2.61 11.26
CA ILE A 26 2.81 3.23 10.07
C ILE A 26 1.32 2.88 10.07
N GLU A 27 0.49 3.91 10.06
CA GLU A 27 -0.97 3.77 10.15
C GLU A 27 -1.62 4.15 8.84
N PHE A 28 -2.63 3.37 8.47
CA PHE A 28 -3.49 3.71 7.35
C PHE A 28 -4.89 3.14 7.58
N PHE A 29 -5.84 3.57 6.77
CA PHE A 29 -7.22 3.15 6.89
C PHE A 29 -7.69 2.43 5.65
N ILE A 30 -8.61 1.49 5.86
CA ILE A 30 -9.29 0.76 4.79
C ILE A 30 -10.77 1.05 4.93
N ILE A 31 -11.41 1.54 3.86
CA ILE A 31 -12.84 1.77 3.82
C ILE A 31 -13.57 0.44 3.82
N SER A 32 -13.15 -0.48 2.96
CA SER A 32 -13.75 -1.80 2.87
C SER A 32 -12.79 -2.80 2.26
N ASN A 33 -12.88 -4.06 2.69
CA ASN A 33 -12.22 -5.17 2.07
C ASN A 33 -13.19 -6.35 1.96
N SER A 34 -13.47 -6.78 0.75
CA SER A 34 -14.29 -7.95 0.45
C SER A 34 -13.51 -9.06 -0.28
N ILE A 35 -12.17 -8.93 -0.29
CA ILE A 35 -11.28 -9.94 -0.84
C ILE A 35 -10.75 -10.82 0.31
N ARG A 36 -10.69 -12.13 0.10
CA ARG A 36 -10.15 -13.07 1.08
C ARG A 36 -8.63 -13.14 1.01
N ASN A 37 -8.00 -13.39 2.16
CA ASN A 37 -6.57 -13.65 2.31
C ASN A 37 -5.70 -12.53 1.74
N VAL A 38 -6.08 -11.28 1.98
CA VAL A 38 -5.31 -10.12 1.54
C VAL A 38 -4.09 -9.94 2.43
N GLU A 39 -2.94 -9.85 1.79
CA GLU A 39 -1.69 -9.48 2.42
C GLU A 39 -1.18 -8.21 1.77
N LEU A 40 -0.89 -7.22 2.59
CA LEU A 40 -0.24 -5.99 2.18
C LEU A 40 1.19 -5.95 2.73
N GLN A 41 2.08 -5.31 2.01
CA GLN A 41 3.42 -5.01 2.50
C GLN A 41 3.61 -3.51 2.58
N VAL A 42 4.06 -3.04 3.72
CA VAL A 42 4.35 -1.62 3.95
C VAL A 42 5.86 -1.44 3.97
N ALA A 43 6.36 -0.53 3.15
CA ALA A 43 7.78 -0.30 3.02
C ALA A 43 8.11 1.19 2.97
N ILE A 44 9.34 1.52 3.39
CA ILE A 44 9.88 2.86 3.28
C ILE A 44 11.04 2.78 2.30
N TYR A 45 11.02 3.64 1.27
CA TYR A 45 12.06 3.73 0.26
C TYR A 45 12.83 5.03 0.40
N SER A 46 14.12 4.96 0.18
CA SER A 46 14.97 6.13 0.08
C SER A 46 14.66 6.89 -1.23
N ASP A 47 14.60 8.22 -1.18
CA ASP A 47 14.34 9.03 -2.35
C ASP A 47 15.41 8.85 -3.43
N SER A 48 16.65 8.63 -3.04
CA SER A 48 17.77 8.50 -3.99
C SER A 48 17.74 7.22 -4.81
N ALA A 49 17.05 6.18 -4.35
CA ALA A 49 17.09 4.86 -4.97
C ALA A 49 15.71 4.35 -5.44
N PHE A 50 14.61 4.71 -4.81
CA PHE A 50 13.23 4.27 -5.06
C PHE A 50 13.02 2.75 -5.16
N THR A 51 14.08 1.98 -5.23
CA THR A 51 14.06 0.52 -5.34
C THR A 51 14.60 -0.16 -4.11
N GLU A 52 15.23 0.59 -3.20
CA GLU A 52 15.85 0.06 -2.01
C GLU A 52 14.97 0.30 -0.79
N VAL A 53 14.51 -0.79 -0.21
CA VAL A 53 13.71 -0.74 1.01
C VAL A 53 14.64 -0.51 2.20
N LEU A 54 14.27 0.44 3.06
CA LEU A 54 14.96 0.63 4.33
C LEU A 54 14.46 -0.40 5.35
N GLY A 55 15.36 -1.25 5.82
CA GLY A 55 14.99 -2.38 6.67
C GLY A 55 14.26 -3.46 5.86
N HIS A 56 13.21 -4.01 6.44
CA HIS A 56 12.39 -5.03 5.81
C HIS A 56 10.96 -4.53 5.59
N PRO A 57 10.30 -4.94 4.50
CA PRO A 57 8.87 -4.68 4.35
C PRO A 57 8.09 -5.26 5.53
N ILE A 58 7.09 -4.55 5.97
CA ILE A 58 6.21 -4.99 7.06
C ILE A 58 5.01 -5.69 6.44
N VAL A 59 4.84 -6.97 6.74
CA VAL A 59 3.72 -7.76 6.23
C VAL A 59 2.51 -7.56 7.14
N VAL A 60 1.37 -7.25 6.54
CA VAL A 60 0.11 -7.04 7.26
C VAL A 60 -1.00 -7.82 6.60
N ASP A 61 -1.67 -8.68 7.36
CA ASP A 61 -2.87 -9.38 6.91
C ASP A 61 -4.09 -8.51 7.11
N ILE A 62 -4.91 -8.39 6.08
CA ILE A 62 -6.11 -7.56 6.10
C ILE A 62 -7.35 -8.44 6.14
N PRO A 63 -8.10 -8.46 7.26
CA PRO A 63 -9.34 -9.21 7.30
C PRO A 63 -10.40 -8.61 6.39
N GLU A 64 -11.38 -9.41 6.02
CA GLU A 64 -12.58 -8.89 5.37
C GLU A 64 -13.33 -7.99 6.37
N GLY A 65 -13.89 -6.90 5.87
CA GLY A 65 -14.65 -5.99 6.70
C GLY A 65 -14.54 -4.55 6.24
N ASN A 66 -15.25 -3.67 6.94
CA ASN A 66 -15.33 -2.25 6.63
C ASN A 66 -14.71 -1.42 7.75
N ARG A 67 -14.24 -0.23 7.38
CA ARG A 67 -13.77 0.80 8.32
C ARG A 67 -12.70 0.27 9.27
N GLN A 68 -11.61 -0.19 8.70
CA GLN A 68 -10.49 -0.76 9.46
C GLN A 68 -9.37 0.27 9.60
N ARG A 69 -8.86 0.39 10.83
CA ARG A 69 -7.62 1.10 11.12
C ARG A 69 -6.51 0.05 11.16
N ILE A 70 -5.52 0.21 10.28
CA ILE A 70 -4.42 -0.75 10.18
C ILE A 70 -3.15 -0.09 10.71
N VAL A 71 -2.44 -0.82 11.57
CA VAL A 71 -1.16 -0.39 12.13
C VAL A 71 -0.10 -1.40 11.74
N ALA A 72 0.88 -0.95 10.99
CA ALA A 72 2.05 -1.75 10.63
C ALA A 72 3.20 -1.37 11.56
N THR A 73 3.72 -2.36 12.28
CA THR A 73 4.82 -2.15 13.22
C THR A 73 6.09 -2.78 12.66
N PRO A 74 7.19 -2.00 12.52
CA PRO A 74 8.47 -2.56 12.08
C PRO A 74 8.90 -3.72 12.98
N THR A 75 9.46 -4.76 12.37
CA THR A 75 9.98 -5.92 13.10
C THR A 75 11.36 -5.66 13.69
N GLU A 76 12.01 -4.61 13.24
CA GLU A 76 13.32 -4.17 13.73
C GLU A 76 13.34 -2.65 13.87
N ARG A 77 14.33 -2.15 14.60
CA ARG A 77 14.49 -0.71 14.80
C ARG A 77 14.72 -0.02 13.45
N THR A 78 13.85 0.93 13.10
CA THR A 78 13.91 1.66 11.83
C THR A 78 14.19 3.14 12.09
N LEU A 79 15.39 3.59 11.67
CA LEU A 79 15.84 4.96 11.87
C LEU A 79 15.88 5.67 10.52
N LEU A 80 15.24 6.85 10.48
CA LEU A 80 15.28 7.72 9.31
C LEU A 80 16.18 8.90 9.59
N GLN A 81 17.14 9.13 8.71
CA GLN A 81 17.91 10.35 8.71
C GLN A 81 17.11 11.49 8.08
N SER A 82 17.57 12.72 8.27
CA SER A 82 17.02 13.87 7.56
C SER A 82 17.07 13.62 6.05
N GLY A 83 15.96 13.80 5.37
CA GLY A 83 15.87 13.58 3.92
C GLY A 83 14.46 13.26 3.46
N ASP A 84 14.35 12.86 2.20
CA ASP A 84 13.08 12.53 1.57
C ASP A 84 12.97 11.03 1.33
N TYR A 85 11.77 10.52 1.54
CA TYR A 85 11.45 9.09 1.45
C TYR A 85 10.12 8.90 0.74
N ILE A 86 9.86 7.68 0.31
CA ILE A 86 8.53 7.24 -0.10
C ILE A 86 8.09 6.14 0.85
N VAL A 87 6.91 6.31 1.44
CA VAL A 87 6.25 5.27 2.22
C VAL A 87 5.17 4.67 1.35
N ALA A 88 5.18 3.36 1.16
CA ALA A 88 4.31 2.71 0.19
C ALA A 88 3.69 1.43 0.72
N ILE A 89 2.50 1.12 0.18
CA ILE A 89 1.80 -0.14 0.41
C ILE A 89 1.76 -0.91 -0.91
N THR A 90 2.20 -2.16 -0.86
CA THR A 90 2.12 -3.08 -1.98
C THR A 90 1.00 -4.08 -1.73
N PHE A 91 0.13 -4.30 -2.72
CA PHE A 91 -0.84 -5.40 -2.70
C PHE A 91 -0.08 -6.69 -3.02
N ALA A 92 0.38 -7.38 -1.98
CA ALA A 92 1.32 -8.49 -2.13
C ALA A 92 0.67 -9.81 -2.46
N HIS A 93 -0.54 -10.08 -1.92
CA HIS A 93 -1.19 -11.37 -2.08
C HIS A 93 -2.69 -11.28 -1.81
N CYS A 94 -3.46 -12.14 -2.45
CA CYS A 94 -4.85 -12.42 -2.09
C CYS A 94 -5.16 -13.89 -2.37
N ASP A 95 -6.40 -14.30 -2.11
CA ASP A 95 -6.86 -15.66 -2.38
C ASP A 95 -6.52 -16.09 -3.81
N GLU A 96 -5.81 -17.21 -3.96
CA GLU A 96 -5.28 -17.66 -5.24
C GLU A 96 -6.38 -17.95 -6.26
N GLU A 97 -7.45 -18.60 -5.83
CA GLU A 97 -8.58 -18.93 -6.70
C GLU A 97 -9.24 -17.66 -7.23
N THR A 98 -9.45 -16.69 -6.35
CA THR A 98 -10.00 -15.38 -6.71
C THR A 98 -9.09 -14.64 -7.68
N GLN A 99 -7.79 -14.65 -7.42
CA GLN A 99 -6.81 -14.01 -8.29
C GLN A 99 -6.81 -14.63 -9.68
N GLN A 100 -6.89 -15.97 -9.78
CA GLN A 100 -6.95 -16.66 -11.05
C GLN A 100 -8.20 -16.31 -11.85
N GLN A 101 -9.35 -16.21 -11.19
CA GLN A 101 -10.59 -15.79 -11.86
C GLN A 101 -10.43 -14.43 -12.53
N TRP A 102 -9.80 -13.49 -11.82
CA TRP A 102 -9.58 -12.14 -12.34
C TRP A 102 -8.50 -12.11 -13.42
N THR A 103 -7.46 -12.91 -13.30
CA THR A 103 -6.40 -13.01 -14.31
C THR A 103 -6.97 -13.56 -15.63
N ASN A 104 -7.91 -14.49 -15.56
CA ASN A 104 -8.56 -15.11 -16.71
C ASN A 104 -9.86 -14.40 -17.12
N SER A 105 -9.97 -13.11 -16.83
CA SER A 105 -11.20 -12.34 -17.03
C SER A 105 -11.30 -11.62 -18.39
N ASP A 106 -10.51 -12.00 -19.37
CA ASP A 106 -10.47 -11.34 -20.67
C ASP A 106 -11.83 -11.36 -21.39
N GLN A 107 -12.66 -12.36 -21.10
CA GLN A 107 -13.98 -12.50 -21.71
C GLN A 107 -15.08 -11.77 -20.94
N TRP A 108 -14.74 -11.15 -19.81
CA TRP A 108 -15.72 -10.39 -19.08
C TRP A 108 -16.00 -9.08 -19.78
N ASP A 109 -17.29 -8.76 -20.00
CA ASP A 109 -17.67 -7.43 -20.44
C ASP A 109 -17.55 -6.42 -19.27
N SER A 110 -17.74 -5.16 -19.58
CA SER A 110 -17.61 -4.10 -18.58
C SER A 110 -18.65 -4.22 -17.45
N GLN A 111 -19.83 -4.71 -17.75
CA GLN A 111 -20.89 -4.91 -16.75
C GLN A 111 -20.53 -6.03 -15.79
N LYS A 112 -20.05 -7.17 -16.28
CA LYS A 112 -19.62 -8.28 -15.43
C LYS A 112 -18.43 -7.88 -14.57
N ARG A 113 -17.46 -7.17 -15.16
CA ARG A 113 -16.30 -6.69 -14.42
C ARG A 113 -16.70 -5.73 -13.29
N TYR A 114 -17.64 -4.84 -13.55
CA TYR A 114 -18.19 -3.95 -12.52
C TYR A 114 -18.88 -4.75 -11.41
N MET A 115 -19.72 -5.71 -11.73
CA MET A 115 -20.38 -6.55 -10.73
C MET A 115 -19.40 -7.31 -9.87
N MET A 116 -18.36 -7.89 -10.47
CA MET A 116 -17.32 -8.60 -9.73
C MET A 116 -16.54 -7.65 -8.84
N ALA A 117 -16.25 -6.43 -9.28
CA ALA A 117 -15.56 -5.44 -8.50
C ALA A 117 -16.37 -5.00 -7.26
N THR A 118 -17.71 -4.97 -7.34
CA THR A 118 -18.53 -4.67 -6.16
C THR A 118 -18.49 -5.77 -5.10
N GLN A 119 -18.17 -6.99 -5.50
CA GLN A 119 -18.12 -8.16 -4.61
C GLN A 119 -16.70 -8.47 -4.10
N GLN A 120 -15.68 -8.04 -4.82
CA GLN A 120 -14.29 -8.39 -4.55
C GLN A 120 -13.40 -7.18 -4.78
N SER A 121 -13.30 -6.32 -3.78
CA SER A 121 -12.45 -5.12 -3.87
C SER A 121 -11.88 -4.73 -2.52
N LEU A 122 -10.76 -4.04 -2.58
CA LEU A 122 -10.11 -3.39 -1.46
C LEU A 122 -10.13 -1.89 -1.71
N GLN A 123 -10.72 -1.13 -0.80
CA GLN A 123 -10.88 0.31 -0.96
C GLN A 123 -10.16 1.07 0.14
N PHE A 124 -9.29 1.99 -0.29
CA PHE A 124 -8.64 2.95 0.58
C PHE A 124 -9.36 4.29 0.50
N PRO A 125 -9.35 5.09 1.57
CA PRO A 125 -9.75 6.49 1.46
C PRO A 125 -8.75 7.21 0.55
N LEU A 126 -9.25 8.15 -0.26
CA LEU A 126 -8.40 8.94 -1.14
C LEU A 126 -8.44 10.40 -0.72
N TYR A 127 -7.27 10.97 -0.53
CA TYR A 127 -7.10 12.37 -0.18
C TYR A 127 -6.53 13.13 -1.38
N LEU A 128 -6.96 14.38 -1.54
CA LEU A 128 -6.49 15.25 -2.62
C LEU A 128 -5.10 15.81 -2.28
N LYS A 129 -4.14 14.94 -2.21
CA LYS A 129 -2.72 15.26 -2.00
C LYS A 129 -1.88 14.45 -2.97
N ALA A 130 -0.73 14.99 -3.35
CA ALA A 130 0.18 14.28 -4.23
C ALA A 130 0.58 12.93 -3.64
N GLY A 131 0.48 11.88 -4.44
CA GLY A 131 0.89 10.52 -4.10
C GLY A 131 1.83 9.96 -5.14
N GLN A 132 2.23 8.71 -4.94
CA GLN A 132 3.10 7.97 -5.84
C GLN A 132 2.45 6.62 -6.13
N ILE A 133 2.58 6.15 -7.36
CA ILE A 133 1.95 4.90 -7.79
C ILE A 133 2.86 4.17 -8.77
N ARG A 134 2.86 2.85 -8.71
CA ARG A 134 3.45 2.00 -9.76
C ARG A 134 2.71 0.67 -9.84
N SER A 135 2.69 0.08 -11.04
CA SER A 135 1.96 -1.16 -11.29
C SER A 135 2.69 -2.40 -10.81
N ASN A 136 4.01 -2.34 -10.75
CA ASN A 136 4.83 -3.44 -10.22
C ASN A 136 6.16 -2.88 -9.67
N PRO A 137 6.87 -3.66 -8.83
CA PRO A 137 8.10 -3.20 -8.16
C PRO A 137 9.27 -2.85 -9.09
N ASP A 138 9.25 -3.33 -10.33
CA ASP A 138 10.32 -3.06 -11.28
C ASP A 138 10.16 -1.73 -12.02
N ASP A 139 8.96 -1.14 -11.95
CA ASP A 139 8.68 0.15 -12.57
C ASP A 139 9.11 1.30 -11.66
N ALA A 140 9.40 2.45 -12.26
CA ALA A 140 9.58 3.69 -11.50
C ALA A 140 8.23 4.16 -10.95
N PHE A 141 8.26 4.84 -9.79
CA PHE A 141 7.06 5.50 -9.28
C PHE A 141 6.65 6.65 -10.17
N GLU A 142 5.34 6.78 -10.39
CA GLU A 142 4.73 7.90 -11.09
C GLU A 142 3.94 8.75 -10.10
N LYS A 143 3.83 10.03 -10.38
CA LYS A 143 3.04 10.94 -9.55
C LYS A 143 1.55 10.67 -9.72
N SER A 144 0.83 10.71 -8.61
CA SER A 144 -0.63 10.59 -8.57
C SER A 144 -1.22 11.85 -7.94
N PRO A 145 -2.41 12.31 -8.39
CA PRO A 145 -3.08 13.45 -7.77
C PRO A 145 -3.69 13.15 -6.40
N THR A 146 -3.72 11.88 -6.00
CA THR A 146 -4.31 11.44 -4.73
C THR A 146 -3.37 10.51 -3.99
N ASN A 147 -3.55 10.40 -2.67
CA ASN A 147 -2.86 9.41 -1.86
C ASN A 147 -3.81 8.79 -0.82
N ILE A 148 -3.37 7.72 -0.17
CA ILE A 148 -4.19 6.97 0.77
C ILE A 148 -4.02 7.40 2.23
N GLY A 149 -3.27 8.45 2.49
CA GLY A 149 -3.15 9.02 3.83
C GLY A 149 -2.34 8.19 4.80
N LEU A 150 -1.19 7.71 4.39
CA LEU A 150 -0.25 7.02 5.28
C LEU A 150 0.29 7.97 6.34
N LYS A 151 0.27 7.53 7.60
CA LYS A 151 0.84 8.27 8.73
C LYS A 151 2.00 7.48 9.33
N VAL A 152 3.16 8.11 9.39
CA VAL A 152 4.33 7.54 10.04
C VAL A 152 4.44 8.16 11.43
N LYS A 153 4.42 7.32 12.44
CA LYS A 153 4.48 7.73 13.85
C LYS A 153 5.73 7.19 14.51
N GLY A 154 6.27 7.96 15.43
CA GLY A 154 7.45 7.54 16.16
C GLY A 154 8.06 8.68 16.96
N ASN A 155 9.36 8.59 17.20
CA ASN A 155 10.09 9.52 18.06
C ASN A 155 11.18 10.25 17.30
N ARG A 156 11.22 11.55 17.47
CA ARG A 156 12.33 12.38 17.02
C ARG A 156 13.57 12.07 17.88
N LEU A 157 14.69 11.91 17.22
CA LEU A 157 15.99 11.72 17.84
C LEU A 157 16.80 13.01 17.73
N ASP A 158 17.23 13.54 18.84
CA ASP A 158 18.08 14.73 18.87
C ASP A 158 19.51 14.39 19.27
#